data_e9fec90d9f9d4721fbf4feea1f228df8
#
_entry.id   e9fec90d9f9d4721fbf4feea1f228df8
#
_cell.length_a   1.000
_cell.length_b   1.000
_cell.length_c   1.000
_cell.angle_alpha   90.00
_cell.angle_beta   90.00
_cell.angle_gamma   90.00
#
_symmetry.space_group_name_H-M   'P 1'
#
loop_
_entity.id
_entity.type
_entity.pdbx_description
1 polymer ?
#
loop_
_entity_poly.entity_id
_entity_poly.type
_entity_poly.pdbx_seq_one_letter_code
_entity_poly.pdbx_strand_id
1 'polypeptide(L)'
;MKQNCSIEEIGQALEKMGRSAKDASRKLATASTEQKNQWLSAMADALDAQTEAILNANRIDMKNAQEAGISSAMLDRLRLDEKRIQGISNGLRHVVTL
;
A
#
# COMPACT_ATOMS: atom_id res chain seq x y z
N MET A 1 17.68 -7.80 20.36
CA MET A 1 18.17 -9.12 20.03
C MET A 1 18.08 -9.36 18.54
N LYS A 2 19.14 -9.84 17.97
CA LYS A 2 19.21 -10.04 16.53
C LYS A 2 18.63 -11.39 16.16
N GLN A 3 17.66 -11.42 15.25
CA GLN A 3 17.15 -12.67 14.72
C GLN A 3 17.96 -13.09 13.50
N ASN A 4 18.45 -14.30 13.53
CA ASN A 4 19.13 -14.89 12.39
C ASN A 4 18.18 -15.92 11.77
N CYS A 5 17.56 -15.56 10.65
CA CYS A 5 16.79 -16.51 9.88
C CYS A 5 17.74 -17.36 9.05
N SER A 6 17.58 -18.68 9.10
CA SER A 6 18.29 -19.58 8.21
C SER A 6 17.79 -19.41 6.78
N ILE A 7 18.60 -19.82 5.81
CA ILE A 7 18.21 -19.83 4.38
C ILE A 7 16.95 -20.68 4.19
N GLU A 8 16.86 -21.80 4.90
CA GLU A 8 15.71 -22.69 4.85
C GLU A 8 14.44 -22.00 5.36
N GLU A 9 14.52 -21.28 6.48
CA GLU A 9 13.39 -20.51 7.02
C GLU A 9 12.93 -19.40 6.07
N ILE A 10 13.86 -18.70 5.45
CA ILE A 10 13.57 -17.68 4.45
C ILE A 10 12.87 -18.31 3.24
N GLY A 11 13.36 -19.44 2.77
CA GLY A 11 12.77 -20.18 1.67
C GLY A 11 11.33 -20.62 1.96
N GLN A 12 11.07 -21.11 3.17
CA GLN A 12 9.73 -21.50 3.61
C GLN A 12 8.80 -20.30 3.69
N ALA A 13 9.27 -19.17 4.21
CA ALA A 13 8.48 -17.94 4.31
C ALA A 13 8.10 -17.43 2.92
N LEU A 14 9.04 -17.41 1.98
CA LEU A 14 8.79 -17.00 0.60
C LEU A 14 7.80 -17.92 -0.11
N GLU A 15 7.92 -19.21 0.10
CA GLU A 15 7.00 -20.20 -0.48
C GLU A 15 5.58 -20.00 0.04
N LYS A 16 5.43 -19.76 1.34
CA LYS A 16 4.15 -19.48 1.97
C LYS A 16 3.51 -18.19 1.41
N MET A 17 4.30 -17.14 1.27
CA MET A 17 3.85 -15.88 0.67
C MET A 17 3.38 -16.10 -0.77
N GLY A 18 4.14 -16.87 -1.55
CA GLY A 18 3.79 -17.18 -2.93
C GLY A 18 2.48 -17.97 -3.05
N ARG A 19 2.26 -18.95 -2.19
CA ARG A 19 1.00 -19.71 -2.16
C ARG A 19 -0.17 -18.83 -1.78
N SER A 20 -0.02 -17.99 -0.76
CA SER A 20 -1.06 -17.07 -0.33
C SER A 20 -1.43 -16.08 -1.43
N ALA A 21 -0.44 -15.55 -2.12
CA ALA A 21 -0.65 -14.65 -3.25
C ALA A 21 -1.37 -15.34 -4.41
N LYS A 22 -1.01 -16.59 -4.72
CA LYS A 22 -1.65 -17.37 -5.77
C LYS A 22 -3.11 -17.68 -5.44
N ASP A 23 -3.39 -18.06 -4.20
CA ASP A 23 -4.76 -18.32 -3.75
C ASP A 23 -5.62 -17.05 -3.80
N ALA A 24 -5.08 -15.92 -3.36
CA ALA A 24 -5.74 -14.63 -3.44
C ALA A 24 -6.04 -14.24 -4.90
N SER A 25 -5.08 -14.44 -5.79
CA SER A 25 -5.23 -14.16 -7.22
C SER A 25 -6.36 -14.97 -7.85
N ARG A 26 -6.51 -16.24 -7.49
CA ARG A 26 -7.60 -17.09 -7.96
C ARG A 26 -8.97 -16.58 -7.50
N LYS A 27 -9.07 -16.16 -6.24
CA LYS A 27 -10.30 -15.59 -5.69
C LYS A 27 -10.66 -14.28 -6.39
N LEU A 28 -9.68 -13.43 -6.63
CA LEU A 28 -9.87 -12.18 -7.35
C LEU A 28 -10.34 -12.41 -8.79
N ALA A 29 -9.82 -13.43 -9.46
CA ALA A 29 -10.19 -13.75 -10.84
C ALA A 29 -11.67 -14.12 -10.98
N THR A 30 -12.28 -14.67 -9.92
CA THR A 30 -13.69 -15.08 -9.93
C THR A 30 -14.62 -14.02 -9.31
N ALA A 31 -14.08 -12.94 -8.78
CA ALA A 31 -14.89 -11.87 -8.21
C ALA A 31 -15.66 -11.12 -9.29
N SER A 32 -16.91 -10.75 -8.99
CA SER A 32 -17.73 -9.96 -9.89
C SER A 32 -17.21 -8.50 -9.99
N THR A 33 -17.59 -7.83 -11.06
CA THR A 33 -17.31 -6.39 -11.22
C THR A 33 -17.90 -5.60 -10.05
N GLU A 34 -19.12 -5.92 -9.64
CA GLU A 34 -19.76 -5.28 -8.49
C GLU A 34 -18.94 -5.45 -7.21
N GLN A 35 -18.45 -6.64 -6.94
CA GLN A 35 -17.60 -6.93 -5.80
C GLN A 35 -16.29 -6.14 -5.83
N LYS A 36 -15.63 -6.13 -6.99
CA LYS A 36 -14.39 -5.35 -7.18
C LYS A 36 -14.63 -3.86 -6.97
N ASN A 37 -15.75 -3.34 -7.45
CA ASN A 37 -16.13 -1.94 -7.26
C ASN A 37 -16.40 -1.62 -5.79
N GLN A 38 -17.02 -2.52 -5.05
CA GLN A 38 -17.23 -2.36 -3.61
C GLN A 38 -15.89 -2.28 -2.87
N TRP A 39 -14.93 -3.14 -3.22
CA TRP A 39 -13.59 -3.10 -2.62
C TRP A 39 -12.86 -1.80 -2.93
N LEU A 40 -12.89 -1.35 -4.17
CA LEU A 40 -12.25 -0.09 -4.57
C LEU A 40 -12.86 1.10 -3.85
N SER A 41 -14.18 1.15 -3.74
CA SER A 41 -14.89 2.20 -3.00
C SER A 41 -14.53 2.18 -1.51
N ALA A 42 -14.47 0.99 -0.92
CA ALA A 42 -14.07 0.83 0.48
C ALA A 42 -12.62 1.30 0.71
N MET A 43 -11.72 0.99 -0.23
CA MET A 43 -10.32 1.47 -0.19
C MET A 43 -10.25 2.99 -0.22
N ALA A 44 -11.00 3.61 -1.12
CA ALA A 44 -11.05 5.07 -1.23
C ALA A 44 -11.58 5.71 0.06
N ASP A 45 -12.65 5.17 0.61
CA ASP A 45 -13.23 5.64 1.87
C ASP A 45 -12.25 5.47 3.04
N ALA A 46 -11.53 4.37 3.09
CA ALA A 46 -10.53 4.11 4.12
C ALA A 46 -9.36 5.11 4.03
N LEU A 47 -8.90 5.42 2.82
CA LEU A 47 -7.85 6.44 2.63
C LEU A 47 -8.32 7.80 3.15
N ASP A 48 -9.54 8.21 2.82
CA ASP A 48 -10.09 9.48 3.28
C ASP A 48 -10.24 9.51 4.80
N ALA A 49 -10.74 8.42 5.40
CA ALA A 49 -10.94 8.32 6.84
C ALA A 49 -9.63 8.27 7.62
N GLN A 50 -8.56 7.73 7.02
CA GLN A 50 -7.26 7.52 7.66
C GLN A 50 -6.22 8.56 7.24
N THR A 51 -6.61 9.65 6.62
CA THR A 51 -5.69 10.67 6.09
C THR A 51 -4.71 11.15 7.17
N GLU A 52 -5.19 11.48 8.36
CA GLU A 52 -4.34 11.94 9.47
C GLU A 52 -3.29 10.91 9.86
N ALA A 53 -3.68 9.65 10.00
CA ALA A 53 -2.76 8.58 10.36
C ALA A 53 -1.70 8.36 9.28
N ILE A 54 -2.10 8.42 8.02
CA ILE A 54 -1.19 8.29 6.88
C ILE A 54 -0.20 9.44 6.84
N LEU A 55 -0.66 10.67 7.04
CA LEU A 55 0.21 11.85 7.05
C LEU A 55 1.21 11.80 8.21
N ASN A 56 0.78 11.34 9.39
CA ASN A 56 1.66 11.18 10.53
C ASN A 56 2.76 10.15 10.26
N ALA A 57 2.42 9.01 9.68
CA ALA A 57 3.39 7.98 9.29
C ALA A 57 4.34 8.52 8.22
N ASN A 58 3.82 9.26 7.25
CA ASN A 58 4.63 9.85 6.18
C ASN A 58 5.63 10.87 6.71
N ARG A 59 5.27 11.65 7.72
CA ARG A 59 6.21 12.61 8.35
C ARG A 59 7.43 11.88 8.93
N ILE A 60 7.22 10.75 9.55
CA ILE A 60 8.31 9.92 10.09
C ILE A 60 9.17 9.38 8.95
N ASP A 61 8.56 8.88 7.90
CA ASP A 61 9.27 8.38 6.71
C ASP A 61 10.09 9.47 6.05
N MET A 62 9.53 10.66 5.92
CA MET A 62 10.23 11.82 5.34
C MET A 62 11.45 12.21 6.16
N LYS A 63 11.32 12.24 7.47
CA LYS A 63 12.42 12.53 8.38
C LYS A 63 13.55 11.51 8.23
N ASN A 64 13.19 10.23 8.25
CA ASN A 64 14.15 9.14 8.12
C ASN A 64 14.85 9.18 6.75
N ALA A 65 14.11 9.44 5.69
CA ALA A 65 14.67 9.55 4.33
C ALA A 65 15.63 10.74 4.22
N GLN A 66 15.28 11.87 4.80
CA GLN A 66 16.12 13.05 4.79
C GLN A 66 17.45 12.80 5.54
N GLU A 67 17.37 12.16 6.69
CA GLU A 67 18.55 11.78 7.49
C GLU A 67 19.42 10.75 6.74
N ALA A 68 18.82 9.91 5.92
CA ALA A 68 19.54 8.92 5.09
C ALA A 68 20.17 9.54 3.83
N GLY A 69 19.98 10.84 3.60
CA GLY A 69 20.60 11.55 2.46
C GLY A 69 19.89 11.29 1.13
N ILE A 70 18.62 10.96 1.14
CA ILE A 70 17.83 10.79 -0.09
C ILE A 70 17.74 12.12 -0.84
N SER A 71 17.82 12.08 -2.18
CA SER A 71 17.78 13.28 -3.01
C SER A 71 16.47 14.06 -2.86
N SER A 72 16.50 15.36 -3.12
CA SER A 72 15.30 16.20 -3.04
C SER A 72 14.20 15.74 -4.00
N ALA A 73 14.57 15.25 -5.17
CA ALA A 73 13.60 14.73 -6.14
C ALA A 73 12.88 13.47 -5.60
N MET A 74 13.62 12.58 -4.96
CA MET A 74 13.05 11.38 -4.37
C MET A 74 12.22 11.69 -3.13
N LEU A 75 12.66 12.68 -2.32
CA LEU A 75 11.88 13.15 -1.18
C LEU A 75 10.53 13.72 -1.63
N ASP A 76 10.49 14.46 -2.72
CA ASP A 76 9.23 14.98 -3.25
C ASP A 76 8.27 13.85 -3.68
N ARG A 77 8.80 12.78 -4.24
CA ARG A 77 8.00 11.61 -4.61
C ARG A 77 7.46 10.85 -3.40
N LEU A 78 8.23 10.82 -2.32
CA LEU A 78 7.83 10.16 -1.08
C LEU A 78 6.78 10.96 -0.31
N ARG A 79 6.82 12.27 -0.39
CA ARG A 79 6.01 13.18 0.40
C ARG A 79 4.52 13.07 0.06
N LEU A 80 3.70 12.86 1.08
CA LEU A 80 2.25 12.89 1.00
C LEU A 80 1.70 14.17 1.65
N ASP A 81 0.61 14.66 1.12
CA ASP A 81 -0.21 15.70 1.71
C ASP A 81 -1.68 15.35 1.48
N GLU A 82 -2.57 16.14 2.02
CA GLU A 82 -4.03 15.90 1.88
C GLU A 82 -4.44 15.82 0.42
N LYS A 83 -3.90 16.69 -0.42
CA LYS A 83 -4.22 16.75 -1.85
C LYS A 83 -3.78 15.49 -2.57
N ARG A 84 -2.58 14.98 -2.27
CA ARG A 84 -2.07 13.76 -2.90
C ARG A 84 -2.87 12.54 -2.49
N ILE A 85 -3.24 12.43 -1.21
CA ILE A 85 -4.10 11.35 -0.73
C ILE A 85 -5.48 11.44 -1.39
N GLN A 86 -6.06 12.63 -1.45
CA GLN A 86 -7.34 12.86 -2.11
C GLN A 86 -7.28 12.46 -3.59
N GLY A 87 -6.16 12.74 -4.25
CA GLY A 87 -5.93 12.31 -5.64
C GLY A 87 -5.95 10.79 -5.79
N ILE A 88 -5.37 10.06 -4.83
CA ILE A 88 -5.37 8.59 -4.84
C ILE A 88 -6.79 8.07 -4.65
N SER A 89 -7.54 8.56 -3.67
CA SER A 89 -8.91 8.12 -3.41
C SER A 89 -9.84 8.46 -4.58
N ASN A 90 -9.68 9.63 -5.19
CA ASN A 90 -10.43 10.02 -6.39
C ASN A 90 -10.11 9.11 -7.58
N GLY A 91 -8.83 8.71 -7.72
CA GLY A 91 -8.42 7.76 -8.75
C GLY A 91 -9.09 6.40 -8.60
N LEU A 92 -9.19 5.90 -7.37
CA LEU A 92 -9.88 4.64 -7.08
C LEU A 92 -11.38 4.75 -7.43
N ARG A 93 -12.02 5.85 -7.06
CA ARG A 93 -13.43 6.10 -7.39
C ARG A 93 -13.65 6.23 -8.90
N HIS A 94 -12.68 6.80 -9.59
CA HIS A 94 -12.75 6.88 -11.05
C HIS A 94 -12.74 5.50 -11.69
N VAL A 95 -11.85 4.61 -11.22
CA VAL A 95 -11.79 3.23 -11.72
C VAL A 95 -13.14 2.50 -11.56
N VAL A 96 -13.85 2.76 -10.48
CA VAL A 96 -15.19 2.18 -10.25
C VAL A 96 -16.19 2.54 -11.36
N THR A 97 -16.00 3.69 -12.00
CA THR A 97 -16.91 4.18 -13.06
C THR A 97 -16.62 3.60 -14.44
N LEU A 98 -15.51 2.91 -14.60
CA LEU A 98 -15.09 2.37 -15.91
C LEU A 98 -15.81 1.09 -16.30
#